data_87e63b581a7b732210e788542f91ca0e
#
_entry.id   87e63b581a7b732210e788542f91ca0e
#
_cell.length_a   1.000
_cell.length_b   1.000
_cell.length_c   1.000
_cell.angle_alpha   90.00
_cell.angle_beta   90.00
_cell.angle_gamma   90.00
#
_symmetry.space_group_name_H-M   'P 1'
#
loop_
_entity.id
_entity.type
_entity.pdbx_description
1 polymer ?
#
loop_
_entity_poly.entity_id
_entity_poly.type
_entity_poly.pdbx_seq_one_letter_code
_entity_poly.pdbx_strand_id
1 'polypeptide(L)'
;MVYWYKISAVLWHKEGFFTFFEIIKAILMGIVEGITEWLPISSTGHMILLEQVIKFNASEEFMSMFRVVIQLGAIMAVVVLFWGKLWPFGMKRGRVISKPSVWSLWFKVVAATIPVLIISPLD
;
A
#
# COMPACT_ATOMS: atom_id res chain seq x y z
N MET A 1 -16.55 4.11 44.11
CA MET A 1 -17.03 4.52 42.77
C MET A 1 -16.13 5.58 42.09
N VAL A 2 -15.49 6.46 42.79
CA VAL A 2 -14.64 7.55 42.25
C VAL A 2 -13.26 7.05 41.71
N TYR A 3 -12.73 5.96 42.23
CA TYR A 3 -11.42 5.41 41.82
C TYR A 3 -11.41 4.80 40.42
N TRP A 4 -12.50 4.17 39.98
CA TRP A 4 -12.63 3.58 38.65
C TRP A 4 -12.63 4.62 37.54
N TYR A 5 -13.23 5.79 37.78
CA TYR A 5 -13.27 6.89 36.80
C TYR A 5 -11.88 7.50 36.56
N LYS A 6 -11.05 7.65 37.62
CA LYS A 6 -9.68 8.15 37.46
C LYS A 6 -8.76 7.17 36.74
N ILE A 7 -8.91 5.88 37.00
CA ILE A 7 -8.10 4.84 36.34
C ILE A 7 -8.46 4.74 34.86
N SER A 8 -9.75 4.75 34.54
CA SER A 8 -10.20 4.73 33.13
C SER A 8 -9.73 5.97 32.37
N ALA A 9 -9.85 7.17 32.95
CA ALA A 9 -9.38 8.42 32.31
C ALA A 9 -7.87 8.43 32.04
N VAL A 10 -7.06 7.88 32.96
CA VAL A 10 -5.59 7.77 32.77
C VAL A 10 -5.25 6.73 31.71
N LEU A 11 -5.98 5.62 31.65
CA LEU A 11 -5.77 4.58 30.62
C LEU A 11 -6.18 5.11 29.24
N TRP A 12 -7.32 5.77 29.11
CA TRP A 12 -7.76 6.40 27.87
C TRP A 12 -6.77 7.46 27.35
N HIS A 13 -6.17 8.23 28.25
CA HIS A 13 -5.18 9.24 27.83
C HIS A 13 -3.87 8.63 27.37
N LYS A 14 -3.42 7.51 27.99
CA LYS A 14 -2.25 6.77 27.53
C LYS A 14 -2.50 6.05 26.20
N GLU A 15 -3.65 5.43 26.05
CA GLU A 15 -3.99 4.73 24.81
C GLU A 15 -4.15 5.71 23.65
N GLY A 16 -4.78 6.87 23.86
CA GLY A 16 -4.90 7.89 22.82
C GLY A 16 -3.56 8.44 22.36
N PHE A 17 -2.62 8.65 23.27
CA PHE A 17 -1.28 9.12 22.96
C PHE A 17 -0.46 8.04 22.22
N PHE A 18 -0.51 6.79 22.65
CA PHE A 18 0.10 5.66 21.95
C PHE A 18 -0.47 5.51 20.54
N THR A 19 -1.78 5.58 20.40
CA THR A 19 -2.46 5.48 19.10
C THR A 19 -2.03 6.61 18.15
N PHE A 20 -1.86 7.83 18.64
CA PHE A 20 -1.41 8.95 17.83
C PHE A 20 0.00 8.74 17.26
N PHE A 21 0.95 8.27 18.07
CA PHE A 21 2.30 7.95 17.61
C PHE A 21 2.32 6.78 16.63
N GLU A 22 1.53 5.74 16.85
CA GLU A 22 1.42 4.62 15.90
C GLU A 22 0.84 5.07 14.55
N ILE A 23 -0.10 6.00 14.54
CA ILE A 23 -0.63 6.60 13.31
C ILE A 23 0.46 7.38 12.56
N ILE A 24 1.26 8.20 13.26
CA ILE A 24 2.38 8.92 12.63
C ILE A 24 3.39 7.95 12.03
N LYS A 25 3.76 6.89 12.75
CA LYS A 25 4.65 5.85 12.24
C LYS A 25 4.06 5.18 10.99
N ALA A 26 2.78 4.85 11.01
CA ALA A 26 2.09 4.27 9.85
C ALA A 26 2.08 5.21 8.63
N ILE A 27 1.86 6.52 8.85
CA ILE A 27 1.93 7.52 7.78
C ILE A 27 3.34 7.61 7.21
N LEU A 28 4.38 7.64 8.05
CA LEU A 28 5.77 7.68 7.60
C LEU A 28 6.12 6.44 6.77
N MET A 29 5.71 5.25 7.21
CA MET A 29 5.90 4.03 6.44
C MET A 29 5.17 4.08 5.10
N GLY A 30 3.92 4.53 5.07
CA GLY A 30 3.16 4.70 3.83
C GLY A 30 3.80 5.69 2.85
N ILE A 31 4.42 6.78 3.36
CA ILE A 31 5.17 7.74 2.52
C ILE A 31 6.41 7.08 1.92
N VAL A 32 7.19 6.38 2.73
CA VAL A 32 8.41 5.71 2.25
C VAL A 32 8.05 4.62 1.25
N GLU A 33 7.04 3.79 1.52
CA GLU A 33 6.52 2.80 0.57
C GLU A 33 6.08 3.46 -0.73
N GLY A 34 5.26 4.52 -0.66
CA GLY A 34 4.77 5.24 -1.83
C GLY A 34 5.88 5.87 -2.69
N ILE A 35 7.03 6.21 -2.11
CA ILE A 35 8.20 6.71 -2.85
C ILE A 35 9.02 5.56 -3.43
N THR A 36 9.31 4.54 -2.60
CA THR A 36 10.25 3.47 -2.97
C THR A 36 9.65 2.45 -3.93
N GLU A 37 8.34 2.27 -3.94
CA GLU A 37 7.64 1.37 -4.86
C GLU A 37 7.79 1.78 -6.33
N TRP A 38 7.97 3.08 -6.59
CA TRP A 38 8.11 3.62 -7.96
C TRP A 38 9.54 3.86 -8.40
N LEU A 39 10.49 3.67 -7.51
CA LEU A 39 11.90 3.72 -7.83
C LEU A 39 12.42 2.30 -8.13
N PRO A 40 13.45 2.13 -8.96
CA PRO A 40 14.06 0.82 -9.20
C PRO A 40 14.94 0.38 -8.03
N ILE A 41 14.38 0.46 -6.81
CA ILE A 41 14.99 0.08 -5.54
C ILE A 41 13.98 -0.76 -4.77
N SER A 42 14.42 -1.71 -3.97
CA SER A 42 13.52 -2.57 -3.22
C SER A 42 12.75 -1.80 -2.14
N SER A 43 11.45 -1.61 -2.30
CA SER A 43 10.57 -1.05 -1.27
C SER A 43 10.57 -1.91 0.00
N THR A 44 10.50 -3.23 -0.16
CA THR A 44 10.56 -4.20 0.97
C THR A 44 11.86 -4.02 1.79
N GLY A 45 13.01 -3.85 1.12
CA GLY A 45 14.27 -3.58 1.81
C GLY A 45 14.24 -2.30 2.64
N HIS A 46 13.64 -1.23 2.11
CA HIS A 46 13.47 0.03 2.84
C HIS A 46 12.52 -0.11 4.02
N MET A 47 11.43 -0.86 3.86
CA MET A 47 10.49 -1.14 4.96
C MET A 47 11.19 -1.88 6.11
N ILE A 48 11.95 -2.93 5.82
CA ILE A 48 12.70 -3.70 6.83
C ILE A 48 13.68 -2.79 7.57
N LEU A 49 14.42 -1.94 6.86
CA LEU A 49 15.35 -1.00 7.49
C LEU A 49 14.63 0.03 8.36
N LEU A 50 13.51 0.55 7.88
CA LEU A 50 12.71 1.53 8.61
C LEU A 50 12.11 0.94 9.89
N GLU A 51 11.66 -0.32 9.85
CA GLU A 51 11.14 -1.04 11.02
C GLU A 51 12.19 -1.26 12.11
N GLN A 52 13.49 -1.31 11.77
CA GLN A 52 14.55 -1.36 12.77
C GLN A 52 14.63 -0.06 13.61
N VAL A 53 14.29 1.06 12.99
CA VAL A 53 14.31 2.39 13.61
C VAL A 53 12.95 2.72 14.23
N ILE A 54 11.88 2.49 13.48
CA ILE A 54 10.50 2.78 13.89
C ILE A 54 9.87 1.49 14.40
N LYS A 55 10.01 1.25 15.70
CA LYS A 55 9.39 0.08 16.33
C LYS A 55 7.90 0.30 16.53
N PHE A 56 7.09 -0.59 15.95
CA PHE A 56 5.65 -0.65 16.19
C PHE A 56 5.35 -1.53 17.41
N ASN A 57 4.31 -1.16 18.14
CA ASN A 57 3.77 -2.01 19.19
C ASN A 57 2.64 -2.88 18.61
N ALA A 58 3.02 -3.75 17.66
CA ALA A 58 2.09 -4.59 16.92
C ALA A 58 2.68 -5.99 16.72
N SER A 59 1.84 -6.98 16.42
CA SER A 59 2.29 -8.35 16.14
C SER A 59 2.94 -8.45 14.75
N GLU A 60 3.78 -9.45 14.55
CA GLU A 60 4.42 -9.73 13.25
C GLU A 60 3.38 -10.00 12.15
N GLU A 61 2.28 -10.69 12.48
CA GLU A 61 1.19 -10.94 11.54
C GLU A 61 0.53 -9.62 11.09
N PHE A 62 0.30 -8.70 12.03
CA PHE A 62 -0.23 -7.39 11.71
C PHE A 62 0.73 -6.61 10.80
N MET A 63 2.02 -6.59 11.12
CA MET A 63 3.04 -5.89 10.33
C MET A 63 3.16 -6.47 8.92
N SER A 64 3.08 -7.80 8.79
CA SER A 64 3.07 -8.47 7.49
C SER A 64 1.88 -8.03 6.63
N MET A 65 0.67 -8.06 7.20
CA MET A 65 -0.54 -7.57 6.53
C MET A 65 -0.44 -6.08 6.20
N PHE A 66 0.05 -5.27 7.13
CA PHE A 66 0.17 -3.82 6.97
C PHE A 66 1.06 -3.45 5.79
N ARG A 67 2.23 -4.11 5.62
CA ARG A 67 3.11 -3.93 4.45
C ARG A 67 2.37 -4.17 3.14
N VAL A 68 1.61 -5.26 3.04
CA VAL A 68 0.82 -5.57 1.84
C VAL A 68 -0.23 -4.49 1.56
N VAL A 69 -0.89 -3.98 2.60
CA VAL A 69 -1.93 -2.95 2.45
C VAL A 69 -1.35 -1.62 1.98
N ILE A 70 -0.23 -1.16 2.54
CA ILE A 70 0.40 0.09 2.08
C ILE A 70 0.98 -0.03 0.67
N GLN A 71 1.54 -1.18 0.30
CA GLN A 71 1.99 -1.49 -1.05
C GLN A 71 0.82 -1.44 -2.05
N LEU A 72 -0.31 -2.07 -1.70
CA LEU A 72 -1.53 -1.96 -2.51
C LEU A 72 -1.98 -0.50 -2.66
N GLY A 73 -1.89 0.30 -1.61
CA GLY A 73 -2.18 1.73 -1.64
C GLY A 73 -1.28 2.48 -2.63
N ALA A 74 0.03 2.22 -2.62
CA ALA A 74 0.99 2.80 -3.56
C ALA A 74 0.68 2.44 -5.01
N ILE A 75 0.37 1.16 -5.29
CA ILE A 75 -0.04 0.68 -6.62
C ILE A 75 -1.34 1.36 -7.06
N MET A 76 -2.35 1.43 -6.19
CA MET A 76 -3.63 2.06 -6.51
C MET A 76 -3.51 3.55 -6.79
N ALA A 77 -2.60 4.26 -6.14
CA ALA A 77 -2.33 5.67 -6.43
C ALA A 77 -1.94 5.89 -7.90
N VAL A 78 -1.11 5.02 -8.47
CA VAL A 78 -0.71 5.10 -9.88
C VAL A 78 -1.85 4.67 -10.81
N VAL A 79 -2.62 3.68 -10.44
CA VAL A 79 -3.82 3.31 -11.22
C VAL A 79 -4.76 4.51 -11.34
N VAL A 80 -4.99 5.25 -10.25
CA VAL A 80 -5.83 6.45 -10.25
C VAL A 80 -5.21 7.56 -11.08
N LEU A 81 -3.93 7.88 -10.88
CA LEU A 81 -3.22 8.94 -11.60
C LEU A 81 -3.15 8.68 -13.12
N PHE A 82 -2.97 7.44 -13.52
CA PHE A 82 -2.84 7.07 -14.92
C PHE A 82 -4.08 6.41 -15.51
N TRP A 83 -5.23 6.50 -14.81
CA TRP A 83 -6.48 5.89 -15.24
C TRP A 83 -6.81 6.14 -16.71
N GLY A 84 -6.68 7.39 -17.17
CA GLY A 84 -6.95 7.76 -18.56
C GLY A 84 -6.04 7.09 -19.61
N LYS A 85 -4.83 6.67 -19.18
CA LYS A 85 -3.87 5.90 -20.01
C LYS A 85 -4.06 4.40 -19.92
N LEU A 86 -4.56 3.91 -18.79
CA LEU A 86 -4.77 2.49 -18.51
C LEU A 86 -6.13 2.00 -19.02
N TRP A 87 -7.12 2.89 -19.10
CA TRP A 87 -8.46 2.53 -19.50
C TRP A 87 -8.56 2.38 -21.03
N PRO A 88 -8.96 1.17 -21.53
CA PRO A 88 -8.91 0.84 -22.95
C PRO A 88 -10.01 1.49 -23.78
N PHE A 89 -11.00 2.13 -23.15
CA PHE A 89 -12.08 2.78 -23.84
C PHE A 89 -11.95 4.30 -23.76
N GLY A 90 -12.39 5.00 -24.80
CA GLY A 90 -12.47 6.44 -24.85
C GLY A 90 -13.79 6.89 -25.46
N MET A 91 -14.13 8.16 -25.28
CA MET A 91 -15.29 8.74 -25.93
C MET A 91 -14.81 9.73 -27.00
N LYS A 92 -15.25 9.56 -28.25
CA LYS A 92 -14.98 10.48 -29.37
C LYS A 92 -16.27 10.75 -30.14
N ARG A 93 -16.66 12.02 -30.25
CA ARG A 93 -17.90 12.45 -30.94
C ARG A 93 -19.15 11.68 -30.46
N GLY A 94 -19.29 11.48 -29.14
CA GLY A 94 -20.45 10.78 -28.56
C GLY A 94 -20.47 9.26 -28.77
N ARG A 95 -19.40 8.67 -29.34
CA ARG A 95 -19.27 7.21 -29.52
C ARG A 95 -18.13 6.67 -28.68
N VAL A 96 -18.36 5.51 -28.05
CA VAL A 96 -17.31 4.76 -27.34
C VAL A 96 -16.35 4.17 -28.39
N ILE A 97 -15.08 4.50 -28.25
CA ILE A 97 -14.01 3.97 -29.09
C ILE A 97 -13.07 3.11 -28.26
N SER A 98 -12.59 2.04 -28.85
CA SER A 98 -11.51 1.22 -28.29
C SER A 98 -10.15 1.85 -28.62
N LYS A 99 -9.21 1.80 -27.67
CA LYS A 99 -7.81 2.24 -27.85
C LYS A 99 -6.90 1.01 -28.05
N PRO A 100 -6.55 0.64 -29.30
CA PRO A 100 -5.75 -0.56 -29.56
C PRO A 100 -4.39 -0.56 -28.87
N SER A 101 -3.79 0.61 -28.68
CA SER A 101 -2.51 0.77 -27.97
C SER A 101 -2.60 0.33 -26.50
N VAL A 102 -3.74 0.59 -25.83
CA VAL A 102 -3.96 0.19 -24.45
C VAL A 102 -4.20 -1.32 -24.35
N TRP A 103 -4.92 -1.91 -25.29
CA TRP A 103 -5.08 -3.36 -25.39
C TRP A 103 -3.75 -4.08 -25.60
N SER A 104 -2.88 -3.55 -26.47
CA SER A 104 -1.54 -4.07 -26.66
C SER A 104 -0.71 -3.99 -25.37
N LEU A 105 -0.84 -2.91 -24.60
CA LEU A 105 -0.20 -2.78 -23.29
C LEU A 105 -0.69 -3.86 -22.32
N TRP A 106 -2.00 -4.02 -22.18
CA TRP A 106 -2.59 -5.04 -21.31
C TRP A 106 -2.16 -6.46 -21.69
N PHE A 107 -2.14 -6.76 -22.99
CA PHE A 107 -1.67 -8.07 -23.46
C PHE A 107 -0.21 -8.32 -23.08
N LYS A 108 0.67 -7.31 -23.23
CA LYS A 108 2.07 -7.42 -22.82
C LYS A 108 2.23 -7.62 -21.31
N VAL A 109 1.44 -6.91 -20.51
CA VAL A 109 1.44 -7.06 -19.05
C VAL A 109 1.03 -8.47 -18.66
N VAL A 110 -0.07 -8.98 -19.20
CA VAL A 110 -0.54 -10.36 -18.94
C VAL A 110 0.52 -11.39 -19.36
N ALA A 111 1.09 -11.25 -20.56
CA ALA A 111 2.13 -12.16 -21.04
C ALA A 111 3.38 -12.15 -20.15
N ALA A 112 3.78 -10.99 -19.65
CA ALA A 112 4.92 -10.84 -18.73
C ALA A 112 4.64 -11.43 -17.33
N THR A 113 3.38 -11.53 -16.92
CA THR A 113 2.99 -12.09 -15.62
C THR A 113 2.94 -13.63 -15.63
N ILE A 114 2.76 -14.27 -16.79
CA ILE A 114 2.66 -15.72 -16.90
C ILE A 114 3.84 -16.46 -16.25
N PRO A 115 5.12 -16.12 -16.51
CA PRO A 115 6.25 -16.81 -15.89
C PRO A 115 6.21 -16.79 -14.37
N VAL A 116 5.82 -15.65 -13.80
CA VAL A 116 5.71 -15.47 -12.32
C VAL A 116 4.63 -16.40 -11.75
N LEU A 117 3.48 -16.48 -12.41
CA LEU A 117 2.38 -17.36 -11.98
C LEU A 117 2.73 -18.85 -12.07
N ILE A 118 3.63 -19.24 -12.99
CA ILE A 118 4.08 -20.62 -13.13
C ILE A 118 5.11 -20.97 -12.06
N ILE A 119 6.02 -20.04 -11.70
CA ILE A 119 7.12 -20.28 -10.78
C ILE A 119 6.68 -20.13 -9.32
N SER A 120 5.81 -19.18 -9.03
CA SER A 120 5.36 -18.87 -7.66
C SER A 120 4.84 -20.06 -6.82
N PRO A 121 4.10 -21.04 -7.35
CA PRO A 121 3.67 -22.20 -6.57
C PRO A 121 4.75 -23.29 -6.40
N LEU A 122 5.96 -23.09 -6.93
CA LEU A 122 7.06 -24.05 -6.86
C LEU A 122 8.07 -23.70 -5.73
N ASP A 123 7.91 -22.54 -5.09
CA ASP A 123 8.63 -22.10 -3.88
C ASP A 123 7.82 -22.44 -2.63
#